data_f0d1f3db0cc449c062dd9e0630e0a6b7
#
_entry.id   f0d1f3db0cc449c062dd9e0630e0a6b7
#
_cell.length_a   1.000
_cell.length_b   1.000
_cell.length_c   1.000
_cell.angle_alpha   90.00
_cell.angle_beta   90.00
_cell.angle_gamma   90.00
#
_symmetry.space_group_name_H-M   'P 1'
#
loop_
_entity.id
_entity.type
_entity.pdbx_description
1 polymer ?
#
loop_
_entity_poly.entity_id
_entity_poly.type
_entity_poly.pdbx_seq_one_letter_code
_entity_poly.pdbx_strand_id
1 'polypeptide(L)'
;MRLSSRITLPVFVFLTMLIALLIYWWGYDKPTYGIDDANIYFVYMKHLANGQGFVWNVGSERVEGFTSLLWTLIGAGFYKLSGENFVWLLLILSFILTYTAICRLLFFIRRCNHTEQRLLTDTDCIMMALLLFPLGFLEWNVMGLMETGLWLFLIISLTLSLCNAYLLDRQPNVFYFSLMLAIMIPTRPESIAYGMLFIFLLFVQQTFARGWKKAFQGIVFPLLTYIATLAVMIGWRLSYFGYPFPNTYYAKVSASKIDNIIRGLSYLHKFCYEYPQAAFCVALSIAFAVILLVKWKKEGRKLSLSPNDKAQALLLAVIFCTLCIPVLTGGDHFKYSRFYQCMIPLTYASALNYTFWNTHIGRFSVPQRLARRLLTIAVCFTAVFVAKSTWYDLTTEEKFTATRVSPEFFHARNGRTVAEADNETFDSCTHYPSVGLIAAGGFAYAYKGNTIDLMGLNSVAMAHADPVKIGFRNHASFDINVFWKLSPDMVGTFYGGEVVNDAAKFILPENMESFRSTQFTYLAYKHIYDMPRFIQTYLPALVRNTKNNFYIFAYYRRDFLDSLDKKCFEVIVLPRTLKAPEFTQ
;
A
#
# COMPACT_ATOMS: atom_id res chain seq x y z
N MET A 1 43.84 -0.57 4.93
CA MET A 1 42.76 -1.29 5.63
C MET A 1 41.83 -1.90 4.56
N ARG A 2 41.85 -3.24 4.34
CA ARG A 2 40.92 -3.84 3.34
C ARG A 2 39.53 -3.92 3.98
N LEU A 3 38.60 -3.14 3.45
CA LEU A 3 37.17 -3.23 3.83
C LEU A 3 36.70 -4.67 3.64
N SER A 4 36.09 -5.26 4.66
CA SER A 4 35.53 -6.61 4.53
C SER A 4 34.20 -6.56 3.76
N SER A 5 33.82 -7.66 3.10
CA SER A 5 32.53 -7.78 2.40
C SER A 5 31.34 -7.47 3.33
N ARG A 6 31.50 -7.68 4.63
CA ARG A 6 30.50 -7.39 5.68
C ARG A 6 30.22 -5.91 5.85
N ILE A 7 31.14 -5.03 5.47
CA ILE A 7 30.98 -3.57 5.53
C ILE A 7 30.66 -3.02 4.15
N THR A 8 31.35 -3.49 3.10
CA THR A 8 31.22 -2.95 1.75
C THR A 8 29.80 -3.12 1.20
N LEU A 9 29.17 -4.29 1.38
CA LEU A 9 27.81 -4.53 0.87
C LEU A 9 26.76 -3.64 1.55
N PRO A 10 26.67 -3.56 2.88
CA PRO A 10 25.75 -2.62 3.54
C PRO A 10 25.93 -1.17 3.10
N VAL A 11 27.17 -0.70 2.99
CA VAL A 11 27.48 0.67 2.52
C VAL A 11 27.02 0.87 1.07
N PHE A 12 27.26 -0.09 0.19
CA PHE A 12 26.79 -0.04 -1.20
C PHE A 12 25.26 0.05 -1.28
N VAL A 13 24.55 -0.81 -0.55
CA VAL A 13 23.09 -0.82 -0.51
C VAL A 13 22.56 0.51 0.04
N PHE A 14 23.14 1.01 1.13
CA PHE A 14 22.74 2.28 1.73
C PHE A 14 22.88 3.43 0.75
N LEU A 15 24.06 3.57 0.12
CA LEU A 15 24.33 4.68 -0.81
C LEU A 15 23.44 4.61 -2.05
N THR A 16 23.26 3.41 -2.64
CA THR A 16 22.41 3.27 -3.82
C THR A 16 20.95 3.55 -3.52
N MET A 17 20.42 3.06 -2.39
CA MET A 17 19.06 3.38 -1.95
C MET A 17 18.89 4.86 -1.63
N LEU A 18 19.86 5.49 -0.97
CA LEU A 18 19.78 6.91 -0.64
C LEU A 18 19.79 7.77 -1.90
N ILE A 19 20.69 7.48 -2.85
CA ILE A 19 20.75 8.21 -4.13
C ILE A 19 19.44 8.06 -4.90
N ALA A 20 18.91 6.84 -5.02
CA ALA A 20 17.65 6.59 -5.70
C ALA A 20 16.48 7.31 -4.99
N LEU A 21 16.44 7.29 -3.65
CA LEU A 21 15.43 8.01 -2.87
C LEU A 21 15.50 9.52 -3.12
N LEU A 22 16.69 10.11 -3.17
CA LEU A 22 16.87 11.54 -3.43
C LEU A 22 16.42 11.92 -4.85
N ILE A 23 16.71 11.06 -5.85
CA ILE A 23 16.26 11.25 -7.23
C ILE A 23 14.72 11.21 -7.30
N TYR A 24 14.10 10.21 -6.68
CA TYR A 24 12.64 10.09 -6.64
C TYR A 24 12.01 11.24 -5.86
N TRP A 25 12.59 11.60 -4.70
CA TRP A 25 12.16 12.74 -3.92
C TRP A 25 12.10 14.03 -4.76
N TRP A 26 13.15 14.27 -5.55
CA TRP A 26 13.16 15.40 -6.47
C TRP A 26 12.15 15.24 -7.59
N GLY A 27 12.04 14.03 -8.18
CA GLY A 27 11.10 13.71 -9.25
C GLY A 27 9.63 13.85 -8.86
N TYR A 28 9.28 13.64 -7.57
CA TYR A 28 7.94 13.79 -7.03
C TYR A 28 7.65 15.17 -6.44
N ASP A 29 8.44 16.17 -6.75
CA ASP A 29 8.32 17.53 -6.20
C ASP A 29 8.34 17.53 -4.66
N LYS A 30 9.30 16.81 -4.09
CA LYS A 30 9.56 16.74 -2.64
C LYS A 30 8.32 16.32 -1.83
N PRO A 31 7.74 15.13 -2.04
CA PRO A 31 6.55 14.68 -1.33
C PRO A 31 6.87 14.52 0.17
N THR A 32 6.37 15.43 0.99
CA THR A 32 6.56 15.42 2.45
C THR A 32 5.41 14.75 3.18
N TYR A 33 4.30 14.45 2.49
CA TYR A 33 3.05 14.04 3.13
C TYR A 33 2.70 12.57 2.93
N GLY A 34 3.55 11.80 2.23
CA GLY A 34 3.20 10.44 1.85
C GLY A 34 2.03 10.39 0.86
N ILE A 35 1.35 9.27 0.81
CA ILE A 35 0.15 9.07 0.00
C ILE A 35 -1.12 9.47 0.75
N ASP A 36 -2.25 9.57 0.05
CA ASP A 36 -3.53 9.95 0.67
C ASP A 36 -3.96 8.96 1.78
N ASP A 37 -3.88 7.63 1.53
CA ASP A 37 -4.15 6.61 2.55
C ASP A 37 -3.27 6.78 3.81
N ALA A 38 -2.01 7.22 3.68
CA ALA A 38 -1.13 7.47 4.83
C ALA A 38 -1.66 8.62 5.71
N ASN A 39 -2.27 9.64 5.10
CA ASN A 39 -2.86 10.74 5.84
C ASN A 39 -4.10 10.32 6.64
N ILE A 40 -4.82 9.26 6.22
CA ILE A 40 -5.84 8.64 7.07
C ILE A 40 -5.20 8.13 8.37
N TYR A 41 -4.09 7.40 8.27
CA TYR A 41 -3.36 6.97 9.48
C TYR A 41 -2.90 8.15 10.33
N PHE A 42 -2.44 9.25 9.71
CA PHE A 42 -1.96 10.43 10.43
C PHE A 42 -3.05 11.09 11.28
N VAL A 43 -4.31 11.10 10.82
CA VAL A 43 -5.45 11.55 11.63
C VAL A 43 -5.54 10.72 12.91
N TYR A 44 -5.52 9.38 12.80
CA TYR A 44 -5.58 8.50 13.97
C TYR A 44 -4.34 8.60 14.86
N MET A 45 -3.15 8.73 14.27
CA MET A 45 -1.89 8.92 15.01
C MET A 45 -1.93 10.19 15.87
N LYS A 46 -2.40 11.29 15.29
CA LYS A 46 -2.57 12.58 15.96
C LYS A 46 -3.61 12.50 17.09
N HIS A 47 -4.78 11.95 16.79
CA HIS A 47 -5.84 11.82 17.79
C HIS A 47 -5.44 10.89 18.95
N LEU A 48 -4.79 9.78 18.66
CA LEU A 48 -4.29 8.86 19.67
C LEU A 48 -3.20 9.50 20.54
N ALA A 49 -2.24 10.19 19.94
CA ALA A 49 -1.17 10.90 20.65
C ALA A 49 -1.70 11.98 21.61
N ASN A 50 -2.81 12.61 21.22
CA ASN A 50 -3.51 13.64 22.01
C ASN A 50 -4.52 13.05 23.03
N GLY A 51 -4.59 11.72 23.18
CA GLY A 51 -5.47 11.07 24.15
C GLY A 51 -6.95 10.98 23.73
N GLN A 52 -7.28 11.29 22.50
CA GLN A 52 -8.65 11.27 21.97
C GLN A 52 -9.12 9.85 21.54
N GLY A 53 -8.17 8.90 21.49
CA GLY A 53 -8.44 7.52 21.08
C GLY A 53 -8.46 7.31 19.57
N PHE A 54 -8.97 6.14 19.13
CA PHE A 54 -9.09 5.82 17.71
C PHE A 54 -10.42 6.34 17.17
N VAL A 55 -10.46 7.62 16.85
CA VAL A 55 -11.62 8.34 16.32
C VAL A 55 -11.24 9.08 15.05
N TRP A 56 -12.18 9.17 14.10
CA TRP A 56 -11.99 9.94 12.87
C TRP A 56 -12.15 11.45 13.11
N ASN A 57 -13.25 11.85 13.74
CA ASN A 57 -13.45 13.19 14.23
C ASN A 57 -13.43 13.17 15.76
N VAL A 58 -12.92 14.23 16.37
CA VAL A 58 -12.88 14.36 17.84
C VAL A 58 -14.28 14.34 18.41
N GLY A 59 -14.52 13.47 19.39
CA GLY A 59 -15.84 13.31 20.02
C GLY A 59 -16.84 12.43 19.22
N SER A 60 -16.43 11.85 18.07
CA SER A 60 -17.26 10.94 17.29
C SER A 60 -17.10 9.46 17.70
N GLU A 61 -17.73 8.57 16.95
CA GLU A 61 -17.65 7.13 17.13
C GLU A 61 -16.21 6.60 17.03
N ARG A 62 -15.92 5.52 17.74
CA ARG A 62 -14.65 4.79 17.60
C ARG A 62 -14.70 3.96 16.33
N VAL A 63 -13.75 4.17 15.43
CA VAL A 63 -13.68 3.47 14.16
C VAL A 63 -12.25 3.12 13.80
N GLU A 64 -12.02 1.89 13.30
CA GLU A 64 -10.72 1.44 12.79
C GLU A 64 -10.66 1.67 11.28
N GLY A 65 -10.48 2.92 10.84
CA GLY A 65 -10.38 3.31 9.43
C GLY A 65 -9.01 3.02 8.79
N PHE A 66 -8.15 2.32 9.49
CA PHE A 66 -6.80 1.90 9.07
C PHE A 66 -6.68 0.37 9.14
N THR A 67 -5.67 -0.21 8.50
CA THR A 67 -5.44 -1.67 8.47
C THR A 67 -4.31 -2.13 9.38
N SER A 68 -3.38 -1.24 9.72
CA SER A 68 -2.20 -1.54 10.54
C SER A 68 -2.28 -0.87 11.91
N LEU A 69 -2.67 -1.62 12.92
CA LEU A 69 -2.67 -1.13 14.30
C LEU A 69 -1.25 -0.78 14.76
N LEU A 70 -0.28 -1.66 14.46
CA LEU A 70 1.11 -1.44 14.89
C LEU A 70 1.70 -0.16 14.29
N TRP A 71 1.46 0.10 13.00
CA TRP A 71 1.96 1.31 12.33
C TRP A 71 1.34 2.57 12.92
N THR A 72 0.05 2.53 13.22
CA THR A 72 -0.67 3.63 13.89
C THR A 72 -0.11 3.90 15.28
N LEU A 73 0.19 2.86 16.07
CA LEU A 73 0.79 3.02 17.41
C LEU A 73 2.21 3.60 17.34
N ILE A 74 3.04 3.12 16.41
CA ILE A 74 4.39 3.65 16.18
C ILE A 74 4.32 5.12 15.78
N GLY A 75 3.47 5.46 14.82
CA GLY A 75 3.30 6.85 14.36
C GLY A 75 2.74 7.78 15.44
N ALA A 76 1.80 7.30 16.26
CA ALA A 76 1.30 8.08 17.42
C ALA A 76 2.42 8.35 18.45
N GLY A 77 3.28 7.35 18.69
CA GLY A 77 4.48 7.54 19.53
C GLY A 77 5.42 8.59 18.94
N PHE A 78 5.69 8.54 17.65
CA PHE A 78 6.51 9.53 16.96
C PHE A 78 5.87 10.93 16.96
N TYR A 79 4.55 11.02 16.75
CA TYR A 79 3.83 12.30 16.85
C TYR A 79 3.95 12.91 18.25
N LYS A 80 3.80 12.09 19.29
CA LYS A 80 3.97 12.55 20.68
C LYS A 80 5.37 13.05 20.98
N LEU A 81 6.40 12.49 20.32
CA LEU A 81 7.81 12.87 20.50
C LEU A 81 8.21 14.10 19.69
N SER A 82 7.68 14.29 18.48
CA SER A 82 8.18 15.28 17.53
C SER A 82 7.11 16.16 16.87
N GLY A 83 5.85 16.04 17.30
CA GLY A 83 4.73 16.78 16.67
C GLY A 83 4.63 16.49 15.17
N GLU A 84 4.40 17.51 14.36
CA GLU A 84 4.25 17.40 12.90
C GLU A 84 5.49 16.84 12.18
N ASN A 85 6.66 16.81 12.83
CA ASN A 85 7.88 16.22 12.27
C ASN A 85 7.91 14.68 12.32
N PHE A 86 6.89 14.04 12.90
CA PHE A 86 6.79 12.58 12.99
C PHE A 86 6.86 11.86 11.62
N VAL A 87 6.46 12.53 10.55
CA VAL A 87 6.53 12.00 9.17
C VAL A 87 7.97 11.68 8.75
N TRP A 88 8.96 12.46 9.22
CA TRP A 88 10.37 12.19 8.98
C TRP A 88 10.85 10.94 9.72
N LEU A 89 10.36 10.73 10.94
CA LEU A 89 10.68 9.52 11.72
C LEU A 89 10.07 8.27 11.07
N LEU A 90 8.85 8.37 10.52
CA LEU A 90 8.25 7.29 9.73
C LEU A 90 9.05 7.00 8.46
N LEU A 91 9.51 8.03 7.74
CA LEU A 91 10.33 7.89 6.55
C LEU A 91 11.66 7.17 6.86
N ILE A 92 12.34 7.63 7.91
CA ILE A 92 13.61 7.02 8.38
C ILE A 92 13.40 5.57 8.79
N LEU A 93 12.34 5.27 9.54
CA LEU A 93 12.02 3.91 9.96
C LEU A 93 11.74 3.01 8.74
N SER A 94 10.93 3.47 7.79
CA SER A 94 10.62 2.75 6.56
C SER A 94 11.88 2.47 5.74
N PHE A 95 12.77 3.46 5.63
CA PHE A 95 14.07 3.32 4.97
C PHE A 95 14.94 2.26 5.66
N ILE A 96 15.08 2.31 6.99
CA ILE A 96 15.89 1.38 7.77
C ILE A 96 15.36 -0.06 7.64
N LEU A 97 14.05 -0.25 7.71
CA LEU A 97 13.42 -1.56 7.58
C LEU A 97 13.64 -2.14 6.18
N THR A 98 13.40 -1.35 5.13
CA THR A 98 13.62 -1.75 3.74
C THR A 98 15.08 -2.04 3.47
N TYR A 99 15.98 -1.16 3.88
CA TYR A 99 17.43 -1.34 3.78
C TYR A 99 17.90 -2.64 4.46
N THR A 100 17.44 -2.88 5.69
CA THR A 100 17.81 -4.08 6.44
C THR A 100 17.30 -5.34 5.76
N ALA A 101 16.07 -5.32 5.22
CA ALA A 101 15.51 -6.43 4.48
C ALA A 101 16.33 -6.76 3.23
N ILE A 102 16.72 -5.76 2.46
CA ILE A 102 17.51 -5.93 1.22
C ILE A 102 18.93 -6.41 1.55
N CYS A 103 19.60 -5.84 2.56
CA CYS A 103 20.92 -6.33 2.99
C CYS A 103 20.87 -7.81 3.37
N ARG A 104 19.88 -8.22 4.16
CA ARG A 104 19.73 -9.64 4.57
C ARG A 104 19.49 -10.55 3.38
N LEU A 105 18.69 -10.11 2.41
CA LEU A 105 18.40 -10.87 1.20
C LEU A 105 19.65 -11.03 0.32
N LEU A 106 20.45 -9.97 0.15
CA LEU A 106 21.72 -10.04 -0.60
C LEU A 106 22.74 -10.95 0.08
N PHE A 107 22.87 -10.90 1.40
CA PHE A 107 23.70 -11.87 2.11
C PHE A 107 23.23 -13.32 1.92
N PHE A 108 21.92 -13.55 1.87
CA PHE A 108 21.36 -14.86 1.56
C PHE A 108 21.74 -15.33 0.15
N ILE A 109 21.56 -14.48 -0.87
CA ILE A 109 21.92 -14.81 -2.27
C ILE A 109 23.42 -15.10 -2.40
N ARG A 110 24.26 -14.30 -1.75
CA ARG A 110 25.72 -14.53 -1.71
C ARG A 110 26.06 -15.89 -1.11
N ARG A 111 25.33 -16.30 -0.07
CA ARG A 111 25.50 -17.62 0.54
C ARG A 111 25.10 -18.74 -0.41
N CYS A 112 23.96 -18.61 -1.07
CA CYS A 112 23.53 -19.56 -2.10
C CYS A 112 24.56 -19.72 -3.21
N ASN A 113 25.21 -18.63 -3.61
CA ASN A 113 26.17 -18.57 -4.72
C ASN A 113 27.64 -18.75 -4.29
N HIS A 114 27.91 -18.99 -3.01
CA HIS A 114 29.27 -19.13 -2.45
C HIS A 114 30.19 -17.93 -2.74
N THR A 115 29.62 -16.71 -2.67
CA THR A 115 30.34 -15.46 -2.98
C THR A 115 30.47 -14.52 -1.79
N GLU A 116 30.29 -15.03 -0.57
CA GLU A 116 30.23 -14.24 0.67
C GLU A 116 31.50 -13.42 0.95
N GLN A 117 32.66 -13.88 0.47
CA GLN A 117 33.93 -13.18 0.70
C GLN A 117 34.25 -12.08 -0.32
N ARG A 118 33.49 -11.99 -1.41
CA ARG A 118 33.71 -10.94 -2.43
C ARG A 118 33.23 -9.60 -1.91
N LEU A 119 33.95 -8.52 -2.24
CA LEU A 119 33.58 -7.16 -1.85
C LEU A 119 32.22 -6.75 -2.43
N LEU A 120 32.09 -6.83 -3.75
CA LEU A 120 30.85 -6.70 -4.51
C LEU A 120 30.80 -7.75 -5.61
N THR A 121 29.59 -8.12 -6.02
CA THR A 121 29.34 -9.08 -7.09
C THR A 121 28.38 -8.48 -8.12
N ASP A 122 28.41 -9.01 -9.35
CA ASP A 122 27.44 -8.64 -10.38
C ASP A 122 26.00 -8.85 -9.89
N THR A 123 25.78 -9.90 -9.08
CA THR A 123 24.48 -10.21 -8.48
C THR A 123 23.95 -9.08 -7.61
N ASP A 124 24.83 -8.43 -6.81
CA ASP A 124 24.44 -7.32 -5.95
C ASP A 124 24.02 -6.11 -6.79
N CYS A 125 24.80 -5.79 -7.82
CA CYS A 125 24.52 -4.68 -8.73
C CYS A 125 23.21 -4.90 -9.51
N ILE A 126 23.01 -6.12 -10.03
CA ILE A 126 21.79 -6.49 -10.77
C ILE A 126 20.57 -6.41 -9.84
N MET A 127 20.66 -6.96 -8.64
CA MET A 127 19.55 -6.90 -7.68
C MET A 127 19.17 -5.47 -7.35
N MET A 128 20.16 -4.59 -7.08
CA MET A 128 19.91 -3.18 -6.77
C MET A 128 19.32 -2.44 -7.99
N ALA A 129 19.82 -2.71 -9.19
CA ALA A 129 19.28 -2.12 -10.42
C ALA A 129 17.81 -2.54 -10.65
N LEU A 130 17.50 -3.84 -10.50
CA LEU A 130 16.13 -4.37 -10.66
C LEU A 130 15.14 -3.80 -9.63
N LEU A 131 15.61 -3.46 -8.44
CA LEU A 131 14.77 -2.89 -7.38
C LEU A 131 14.62 -1.37 -7.52
N LEU A 132 15.68 -0.66 -7.91
CA LEU A 132 15.72 0.80 -7.78
C LEU A 132 15.40 1.54 -9.09
N PHE A 133 15.60 0.92 -10.27
CA PHE A 133 15.27 1.59 -11.52
C PHE A 133 13.76 1.62 -11.82
N PRO A 134 12.98 0.54 -11.63
CA PRO A 134 11.54 0.62 -11.82
C PRO A 134 10.91 1.46 -10.71
N LEU A 135 9.91 2.28 -11.07
CA LEU A 135 9.08 2.98 -10.08
C LEU A 135 8.30 1.99 -9.21
N GLY A 136 7.94 2.40 -8.02
CA GLY A 136 7.07 1.68 -7.10
C GLY A 136 7.78 1.03 -5.92
N PHE A 137 9.00 0.50 -6.06
CA PHE A 137 9.64 -0.20 -4.94
C PHE A 137 9.96 0.73 -3.75
N LEU A 138 10.71 1.82 -3.98
CA LEU A 138 10.99 2.82 -2.93
C LEU A 138 9.75 3.65 -2.61
N GLU A 139 8.93 3.89 -3.61
CA GLU A 139 7.68 4.62 -3.49
C GLU A 139 6.76 3.98 -2.44
N TRP A 140 6.49 2.67 -2.55
CA TRP A 140 5.63 1.96 -1.61
C TRP A 140 6.31 1.62 -0.29
N ASN A 141 7.55 1.16 -0.32
CA ASN A 141 8.20 0.67 0.89
C ASN A 141 8.84 1.77 1.76
N VAL A 142 9.05 2.98 1.20
CA VAL A 142 9.70 4.08 1.91
C VAL A 142 8.87 5.37 1.87
N MET A 143 8.57 5.89 0.66
CA MET A 143 8.00 7.23 0.49
C MET A 143 6.50 7.29 0.80
N GLY A 144 5.78 6.18 0.61
CA GLY A 144 4.33 6.10 0.86
C GLY A 144 3.92 6.31 2.31
N LEU A 145 4.87 6.20 3.26
CA LEU A 145 4.70 6.35 4.71
C LEU A 145 3.64 5.40 5.30
N MET A 146 3.47 4.24 4.63
CA MET A 146 2.62 3.14 5.05
C MET A 146 3.45 2.02 5.69
N GLU A 147 2.78 1.03 6.24
CA GLU A 147 3.39 -0.16 6.85
C GLU A 147 4.11 -1.11 5.87
N THR A 148 4.15 -0.80 4.58
CA THR A 148 4.67 -1.68 3.53
C THR A 148 6.14 -2.04 3.70
N GLY A 149 6.99 -1.11 4.15
CA GLY A 149 8.40 -1.38 4.47
C GLY A 149 8.55 -2.31 5.67
N LEU A 150 7.71 -2.17 6.70
CA LEU A 150 7.66 -3.11 7.83
C LEU A 150 7.19 -4.49 7.37
N TRP A 151 6.16 -4.55 6.53
CA TRP A 151 5.65 -5.80 5.97
C TRP A 151 6.70 -6.53 5.15
N LEU A 152 7.40 -5.83 4.26
CA LEU A 152 8.54 -6.34 3.51
C LEU A 152 9.62 -6.96 4.43
N PHE A 153 10.00 -6.22 5.48
CA PHE A 153 10.99 -6.68 6.45
C PHE A 153 10.55 -7.97 7.16
N LEU A 154 9.28 -8.09 7.56
CA LEU A 154 8.74 -9.26 8.24
C LEU A 154 8.70 -10.48 7.32
N ILE A 155 8.19 -10.34 6.09
CA ILE A 155 8.13 -11.42 5.10
C ILE A 155 9.53 -11.94 4.78
N ILE A 156 10.48 -11.04 4.48
CA ILE A 156 11.87 -11.44 4.19
C ILE A 156 12.51 -12.09 5.43
N SER A 157 12.28 -11.55 6.62
CA SER A 157 12.87 -12.08 7.87
C SER A 157 12.42 -13.50 8.18
N LEU A 158 11.13 -13.78 8.06
CA LEU A 158 10.58 -15.12 8.27
C LEU A 158 11.05 -16.09 7.18
N THR A 159 11.01 -15.69 5.92
CA THR A 159 11.48 -16.49 4.78
C THR A 159 12.95 -16.86 4.96
N LEU A 160 13.81 -15.89 5.26
CA LEU A 160 15.23 -16.14 5.41
C LEU A 160 15.58 -16.93 6.69
N SER A 161 14.76 -16.84 7.73
CA SER A 161 14.91 -17.68 8.92
C SER A 161 14.80 -19.17 8.55
N LEU A 162 13.82 -19.52 7.71
CA LEU A 162 13.60 -20.88 7.24
C LEU A 162 14.65 -21.33 6.20
N CYS A 163 14.97 -20.49 5.22
CA CYS A 163 15.94 -20.81 4.18
C CYS A 163 17.35 -20.99 4.74
N ASN A 164 17.78 -20.09 5.62
CA ASN A 164 19.10 -20.18 6.26
C ASN A 164 19.24 -21.39 7.19
N ALA A 165 18.14 -21.91 7.71
CA ALA A 165 18.17 -23.13 8.51
C ALA A 165 18.73 -24.32 7.71
N TYR A 166 18.37 -24.44 6.42
CA TYR A 166 18.95 -25.46 5.54
C TYR A 166 20.39 -25.16 5.13
N LEU A 167 20.70 -23.90 4.77
CA LEU A 167 22.02 -23.53 4.27
C LEU A 167 23.10 -23.57 5.34
N LEU A 168 22.74 -23.38 6.61
CA LEU A 168 23.68 -23.35 7.75
C LEU A 168 23.61 -24.61 8.61
N ASP A 169 22.78 -25.58 8.21
CA ASP A 169 22.49 -26.77 9.01
C ASP A 169 22.16 -26.45 10.49
N ARG A 170 21.30 -25.45 10.67
CA ARG A 170 20.89 -24.96 12.00
C ARG A 170 19.37 -24.92 12.09
N GLN A 171 18.87 -25.03 13.32
CA GLN A 171 17.45 -24.81 13.53
C GLN A 171 17.11 -23.30 13.53
N PRO A 172 15.95 -22.90 13.01
CA PRO A 172 15.45 -21.54 13.17
C PRO A 172 15.42 -21.18 14.66
N ASN A 173 15.78 -19.96 15.00
CA ASN A 173 15.57 -19.45 16.34
C ASN A 173 14.06 -19.30 16.58
N VAL A 174 13.50 -20.19 17.38
CA VAL A 174 12.05 -20.29 17.63
C VAL A 174 11.51 -19.02 18.27
N PHE A 175 12.24 -18.40 19.19
CA PHE A 175 11.83 -17.15 19.82
C PHE A 175 11.76 -16.01 18.82
N TYR A 176 12.83 -15.82 18.01
CA TYR A 176 12.85 -14.80 16.97
C TYR A 176 11.72 -15.01 15.94
N PHE A 177 11.50 -16.26 15.52
CA PHE A 177 10.45 -16.62 14.57
C PHE A 177 9.06 -16.28 15.13
N SER A 178 8.80 -16.65 16.39
CA SER A 178 7.54 -16.35 17.09
C SER A 178 7.32 -14.87 17.29
N LEU A 179 8.37 -14.11 17.61
CA LEU A 179 8.32 -12.66 17.73
C LEU A 179 7.93 -12.00 16.39
N MET A 180 8.53 -12.44 15.28
CA MET A 180 8.19 -11.92 13.96
C MET A 180 6.73 -12.25 13.58
N LEU A 181 6.23 -13.45 13.92
CA LEU A 181 4.83 -13.81 13.74
C LEU A 181 3.88 -12.92 14.59
N ALA A 182 4.24 -12.68 15.84
CA ALA A 182 3.44 -11.82 16.73
C ALA A 182 3.36 -10.37 16.20
N ILE A 183 4.49 -9.82 15.73
CA ILE A 183 4.55 -8.46 15.15
C ILE A 183 3.76 -8.40 13.82
N MET A 184 3.74 -9.48 13.04
CA MET A 184 3.04 -9.53 11.75
C MET A 184 1.53 -9.34 11.89
N ILE A 185 0.91 -9.87 12.95
CA ILE A 185 -0.56 -9.83 13.16
C ILE A 185 -1.11 -8.40 13.21
N PRO A 186 -0.60 -7.49 14.07
CA PRO A 186 -1.09 -6.11 14.11
C PRO A 186 -0.57 -5.23 12.96
N THR A 187 0.28 -5.79 12.07
CA THR A 187 0.81 -5.05 10.92
C THR A 187 -0.15 -5.08 9.74
N ARG A 188 -0.76 -6.23 9.41
CA ARG A 188 -1.70 -6.32 8.27
C ARG A 188 -2.71 -7.45 8.46
N PRO A 189 -3.95 -7.30 7.96
CA PRO A 189 -4.97 -8.36 8.03
C PRO A 189 -4.56 -9.67 7.33
N GLU A 190 -3.79 -9.58 6.24
CA GLU A 190 -3.31 -10.74 5.48
C GLU A 190 -2.35 -11.63 6.30
N SER A 191 -1.87 -11.13 7.45
CA SER A 191 -1.06 -11.89 8.41
C SER A 191 -1.71 -13.20 8.84
N ILE A 192 -3.04 -13.30 8.79
CA ILE A 192 -3.77 -14.54 9.10
C ILE A 192 -3.33 -15.65 8.13
N ALA A 193 -3.32 -15.38 6.83
CA ALA A 193 -2.88 -16.37 5.83
C ALA A 193 -1.36 -16.61 5.87
N TYR A 194 -0.57 -15.54 5.97
CA TYR A 194 0.90 -15.65 6.00
C TYR A 194 1.41 -16.33 7.27
N GLY A 195 0.82 -16.06 8.42
CA GLY A 195 1.22 -16.70 9.67
C GLY A 195 1.01 -18.20 9.63
N MET A 196 -0.15 -18.66 9.14
CA MET A 196 -0.41 -20.08 8.93
C MET A 196 0.57 -20.70 7.92
N LEU A 197 0.87 -20.01 6.81
CA LEU A 197 1.86 -20.44 5.84
C LEU A 197 3.23 -20.63 6.51
N PHE A 198 3.72 -19.64 7.24
CA PHE A 198 5.05 -19.71 7.85
C PHE A 198 5.15 -20.80 8.93
N ILE A 199 4.09 -21.01 9.72
CA ILE A 199 4.02 -22.12 10.69
C ILE A 199 4.05 -23.47 9.96
N PHE A 200 3.29 -23.61 8.86
CA PHE A 200 3.29 -24.81 8.02
C PHE A 200 4.69 -25.06 7.42
N LEU A 201 5.33 -24.04 6.86
CA LEU A 201 6.67 -24.16 6.28
C LEU A 201 7.72 -24.50 7.35
N LEU A 202 7.59 -23.98 8.57
CA LEU A 202 8.42 -24.35 9.71
C LEU A 202 8.23 -25.82 10.08
N PHE A 203 6.98 -26.30 10.12
CA PHE A 203 6.67 -27.70 10.36
C PHE A 203 7.28 -28.61 9.30
N VAL A 204 7.13 -28.28 8.02
CA VAL A 204 7.72 -29.00 6.89
C VAL A 204 9.26 -29.04 7.02
N GLN A 205 9.89 -27.89 7.26
CA GLN A 205 11.33 -27.78 7.42
C GLN A 205 11.85 -28.67 8.56
N GLN A 206 11.20 -28.64 9.72
CA GLN A 206 11.61 -29.45 10.87
C GLN A 206 11.30 -30.93 10.67
N THR A 207 10.23 -31.28 9.96
CA THR A 207 9.89 -32.69 9.64
C THR A 207 11.00 -33.32 8.81
N PHE A 208 11.52 -32.63 7.80
CA PHE A 208 12.63 -33.11 6.99
C PHE A 208 13.96 -33.14 7.75
N ALA A 209 14.14 -32.27 8.75
CA ALA A 209 15.37 -32.22 9.54
C ALA A 209 15.41 -33.22 10.71
N ARG A 210 14.26 -33.47 11.39
CA ARG A 210 14.23 -34.17 12.68
C ARG A 210 13.10 -35.20 12.82
N GLY A 211 12.26 -35.35 11.80
CA GLY A 211 11.08 -36.20 11.82
C GLY A 211 9.86 -35.49 12.43
N TRP A 212 8.68 -36.00 12.09
CA TRP A 212 7.39 -35.34 12.35
C TRP A 212 7.07 -35.09 13.84
N LYS A 213 7.45 -36.02 14.75
CA LYS A 213 7.20 -35.86 16.20
C LYS A 213 7.95 -34.67 16.80
N LYS A 214 9.26 -34.53 16.46
CA LYS A 214 10.07 -33.37 16.91
C LYS A 214 9.65 -32.08 16.19
N ALA A 215 9.22 -32.17 14.96
CA ALA A 215 8.67 -31.03 14.22
C ALA A 215 7.42 -30.48 14.89
N PHE A 216 6.50 -31.37 15.31
CA PHE A 216 5.29 -30.94 16.02
C PHE A 216 5.64 -30.21 17.33
N GLN A 217 6.56 -30.76 18.13
CA GLN A 217 7.04 -30.07 19.34
C GLN A 217 7.66 -28.70 19.04
N GLY A 218 8.42 -28.61 17.94
CA GLY A 218 9.11 -27.38 17.57
C GLY A 218 8.19 -26.26 17.08
N ILE A 219 6.97 -26.57 16.60
CA ILE A 219 6.01 -25.55 16.18
C ILE A 219 5.05 -25.13 17.29
N VAL A 220 4.98 -25.83 18.42
CA VAL A 220 4.02 -25.54 19.50
C VAL A 220 4.14 -24.09 19.98
N PHE A 221 5.34 -23.63 20.29
CA PHE A 221 5.54 -22.27 20.79
C PHE A 221 5.19 -21.20 19.74
N PRO A 222 5.67 -21.26 18.47
CA PRO A 222 5.22 -20.33 17.41
C PRO A 222 3.71 -20.35 17.18
N LEU A 223 3.09 -21.53 17.17
CA LEU A 223 1.65 -21.69 16.97
C LEU A 223 0.86 -21.07 18.13
N LEU A 224 1.23 -21.35 19.37
CA LEU A 224 0.58 -20.74 20.53
C LEU A 224 0.78 -19.22 20.57
N THR A 225 1.97 -18.72 20.26
CA THR A 225 2.22 -17.27 20.14
C THR A 225 1.33 -16.64 19.07
N TYR A 226 1.24 -17.27 17.91
CA TYR A 226 0.40 -16.80 16.82
C TYR A 226 -1.08 -16.76 17.21
N ILE A 227 -1.62 -17.87 17.75
CA ILE A 227 -3.03 -17.96 18.18
C ILE A 227 -3.33 -16.96 19.31
N ALA A 228 -2.45 -16.87 20.30
CA ALA A 228 -2.61 -15.94 21.42
C ALA A 228 -2.63 -14.48 20.95
N THR A 229 -1.71 -14.10 20.08
CA THR A 229 -1.66 -12.73 19.55
C THR A 229 -2.91 -12.42 18.71
N LEU A 230 -3.36 -13.36 17.88
CA LEU A 230 -4.57 -13.21 17.09
C LEU A 230 -5.82 -13.09 17.98
N ALA A 231 -5.92 -13.93 19.00
CA ALA A 231 -7.03 -13.90 19.97
C ALA A 231 -7.06 -12.58 20.75
N VAL A 232 -5.92 -12.10 21.21
CA VAL A 232 -5.80 -10.79 21.88
C VAL A 232 -6.22 -9.66 20.94
N MET A 233 -5.76 -9.70 19.69
CA MET A 233 -6.10 -8.68 18.69
C MET A 233 -7.60 -8.64 18.38
N ILE A 234 -8.21 -9.81 18.15
CA ILE A 234 -9.66 -9.90 17.88
C ILE A 234 -10.46 -9.51 19.12
N GLY A 235 -10.07 -10.00 20.30
CA GLY A 235 -10.73 -9.68 21.56
C GLY A 235 -10.70 -8.17 21.87
N TRP A 236 -9.55 -7.55 21.65
CA TRP A 236 -9.41 -6.10 21.79
C TRP A 236 -10.30 -5.34 20.79
N ARG A 237 -10.30 -5.75 19.50
CA ARG A 237 -11.16 -5.12 18.49
C ARG A 237 -12.64 -5.22 18.85
N LEU A 238 -13.10 -6.40 19.26
CA LEU A 238 -14.48 -6.60 19.68
C LEU A 238 -14.85 -5.72 20.87
N SER A 239 -13.96 -5.59 21.86
CA SER A 239 -14.23 -4.79 23.06
C SER A 239 -14.16 -3.28 22.81
N TYR A 240 -13.32 -2.83 21.87
CA TYR A 240 -13.07 -1.41 21.64
C TYR A 240 -13.90 -0.82 20.50
N PHE A 241 -14.01 -1.54 19.36
CA PHE A 241 -14.74 -1.10 18.15
C PHE A 241 -16.07 -1.83 17.93
N GLY A 242 -16.30 -2.98 18.59
CA GLY A 242 -17.49 -3.82 18.40
C GLY A 242 -17.41 -4.79 17.22
N TYR A 243 -16.31 -4.81 16.45
CA TYR A 243 -16.14 -5.62 15.24
C TYR A 243 -14.82 -6.39 15.25
N PRO A 244 -14.77 -7.64 14.71
CA PRO A 244 -13.55 -8.45 14.71
C PRO A 244 -12.51 -8.01 13.67
N PHE A 245 -12.93 -7.33 12.59
CA PHE A 245 -12.07 -6.84 11.52
C PHE A 245 -12.08 -5.31 11.46
N PRO A 246 -11.04 -4.67 10.90
CA PRO A 246 -11.01 -3.23 10.71
C PRO A 246 -12.14 -2.77 9.79
N ASN A 247 -12.62 -1.56 9.98
CA ASN A 247 -13.74 -1.00 9.22
C ASN A 247 -13.44 -0.94 7.70
N THR A 248 -12.17 -0.78 7.34
CA THR A 248 -11.68 -0.86 5.95
C THR A 248 -12.00 -2.20 5.27
N TYR A 249 -12.06 -3.31 6.02
CA TYR A 249 -12.47 -4.61 5.48
C TYR A 249 -13.92 -4.55 5.01
N TYR A 250 -14.83 -4.06 5.84
CA TYR A 250 -16.25 -3.95 5.52
C TYR A 250 -16.52 -2.95 4.40
N ALA A 251 -15.71 -1.90 4.31
CA ALA A 251 -15.84 -0.91 3.24
C ALA A 251 -15.35 -1.41 1.87
N LYS A 252 -14.31 -2.26 1.82
CA LYS A 252 -13.62 -2.61 0.56
C LYS A 252 -13.93 -4.02 0.04
N VAL A 253 -14.17 -4.99 0.94
CA VAL A 253 -14.30 -6.40 0.56
C VAL A 253 -15.76 -6.73 0.27
N SER A 254 -16.03 -7.12 -0.98
CA SER A 254 -17.36 -7.61 -1.38
C SER A 254 -17.63 -9.01 -0.80
N ALA A 255 -18.88 -9.28 -0.44
CA ALA A 255 -19.34 -10.62 -0.05
C ALA A 255 -19.22 -11.64 -1.20
N SER A 256 -19.19 -11.20 -2.46
CA SER A 256 -19.03 -12.06 -3.64
C SER A 256 -17.59 -12.55 -3.78
N LYS A 257 -17.35 -13.83 -3.54
CA LYS A 257 -16.03 -14.47 -3.70
C LYS A 257 -15.57 -14.50 -5.17
N ILE A 258 -16.51 -14.71 -6.09
CA ILE A 258 -16.21 -14.75 -7.53
C ILE A 258 -15.74 -13.37 -8.00
N ASP A 259 -16.43 -12.32 -7.61
CA ASP A 259 -16.06 -10.95 -7.95
C ASP A 259 -14.65 -10.59 -7.42
N ASN A 260 -14.36 -10.99 -6.19
CA ASN A 260 -13.01 -10.80 -5.63
C ASN A 260 -11.94 -11.53 -6.45
N ILE A 261 -12.17 -12.77 -6.88
CA ILE A 261 -11.22 -13.52 -7.72
C ILE A 261 -11.02 -12.84 -9.08
N ILE A 262 -12.10 -12.42 -9.75
CA ILE A 262 -12.01 -11.73 -11.04
C ILE A 262 -11.18 -10.44 -10.91
N ARG A 263 -11.48 -9.63 -9.90
CA ARG A 263 -10.73 -8.41 -9.60
C ARG A 263 -9.25 -8.70 -9.27
N GLY A 264 -9.00 -9.77 -8.52
CA GLY A 264 -7.66 -10.21 -8.16
C GLY A 264 -6.85 -10.70 -9.38
N LEU A 265 -7.47 -11.40 -10.32
CA LEU A 265 -6.84 -11.79 -11.58
C LEU A 265 -6.50 -10.57 -12.45
N SER A 266 -7.39 -9.58 -12.51
CA SER A 266 -7.10 -8.30 -13.16
C SER A 266 -5.91 -7.58 -12.49
N TYR A 267 -5.81 -7.64 -11.17
CA TYR A 267 -4.66 -7.09 -10.45
C TYR A 267 -3.35 -7.83 -10.73
N LEU A 268 -3.40 -9.17 -10.85
CA LEU A 268 -2.24 -9.96 -11.28
C LEU A 268 -1.81 -9.63 -12.71
N HIS A 269 -2.77 -9.45 -13.63
CA HIS A 269 -2.47 -9.01 -14.99
C HIS A 269 -1.80 -7.63 -15.00
N LYS A 270 -2.33 -6.68 -14.23
CA LYS A 270 -1.72 -5.36 -14.04
C LYS A 270 -0.29 -5.45 -13.52
N PHE A 271 -0.02 -6.31 -12.52
CA PHE A 271 1.33 -6.55 -12.01
C PHE A 271 2.29 -7.03 -13.12
N CYS A 272 1.86 -7.98 -13.95
CA CYS A 272 2.68 -8.47 -15.06
C CYS A 272 3.01 -7.37 -16.07
N TYR A 273 2.10 -6.42 -16.27
CA TYR A 273 2.32 -5.27 -17.15
C TYR A 273 3.24 -4.21 -16.52
N GLU A 274 3.04 -3.88 -15.24
CA GLU A 274 3.85 -2.88 -14.52
C GLU A 274 5.28 -3.37 -14.20
N TYR A 275 5.45 -4.69 -13.99
CA TYR A 275 6.72 -5.32 -13.60
C TYR A 275 7.05 -6.54 -14.48
N PRO A 276 7.25 -6.37 -15.80
CA PRO A 276 7.51 -7.50 -16.70
C PRO A 276 8.76 -8.29 -16.30
N GLN A 277 9.79 -7.62 -15.74
CA GLN A 277 10.99 -8.27 -15.22
C GLN A 277 10.70 -9.16 -14.00
N ALA A 278 9.83 -8.74 -13.09
CA ALA A 278 9.41 -9.55 -11.94
C ALA A 278 8.50 -10.71 -12.40
N ALA A 279 7.58 -10.46 -13.33
CA ALA A 279 6.74 -11.49 -13.93
C ALA A 279 7.59 -12.56 -14.63
N PHE A 280 8.64 -12.18 -15.36
CA PHE A 280 9.60 -13.10 -15.94
C PHE A 280 10.30 -13.94 -14.85
N CYS A 281 10.78 -13.33 -13.76
CA CYS A 281 11.38 -14.05 -12.65
C CYS A 281 10.39 -15.00 -11.95
N VAL A 282 9.10 -14.65 -11.89
CA VAL A 282 8.03 -15.55 -11.41
C VAL A 282 7.88 -16.74 -12.36
N ALA A 283 7.83 -16.51 -13.68
CA ALA A 283 7.74 -17.59 -14.67
C ALA A 283 8.94 -18.55 -14.56
N LEU A 284 10.16 -18.02 -14.39
CA LEU A 284 11.34 -18.85 -14.11
C LEU A 284 11.17 -19.65 -12.81
N SER A 285 10.64 -19.04 -11.76
CA SER A 285 10.39 -19.69 -10.48
C SER A 285 9.39 -20.85 -10.63
N ILE A 286 8.34 -20.67 -11.43
CA ILE A 286 7.39 -21.75 -11.78
C ILE A 286 8.09 -22.86 -12.56
N ALA A 287 8.92 -22.52 -13.55
CA ALA A 287 9.68 -23.51 -14.31
C ALA A 287 10.58 -24.35 -13.39
N PHE A 288 11.20 -23.75 -12.37
CA PHE A 288 11.94 -24.49 -11.34
C PHE A 288 11.10 -25.47 -10.56
N ALA A 289 9.95 -25.00 -10.06
CA ALA A 289 9.05 -25.88 -9.33
C ALA A 289 8.67 -27.09 -10.18
N VAL A 290 8.40 -26.90 -11.47
CA VAL A 290 8.10 -27.98 -12.43
C VAL A 290 9.31 -28.92 -12.60
N ILE A 291 10.52 -28.39 -12.75
CA ILE A 291 11.74 -29.20 -12.86
C ILE A 291 11.94 -30.08 -11.61
N LEU A 292 11.77 -29.51 -10.41
CA LEU A 292 11.86 -30.25 -9.15
C LEU A 292 10.79 -31.33 -9.04
N LEU A 293 9.55 -31.04 -9.43
CA LEU A 293 8.43 -31.99 -9.44
C LEU A 293 8.66 -33.14 -10.42
N VAL A 294 9.16 -32.86 -11.62
CA VAL A 294 9.49 -33.89 -12.63
C VAL A 294 10.62 -34.79 -12.14
N LYS A 295 11.65 -34.22 -11.52
CA LYS A 295 12.73 -35.01 -10.90
C LYS A 295 12.22 -35.88 -9.75
N TRP A 296 11.42 -35.30 -8.87
CA TRP A 296 10.81 -36.04 -7.77
C TRP A 296 9.93 -37.21 -8.29
N LYS A 297 9.16 -37.00 -9.34
CA LYS A 297 8.35 -38.05 -9.94
C LYS A 297 9.20 -39.17 -10.57
N LYS A 298 10.35 -38.82 -11.20
CA LYS A 298 11.27 -39.79 -11.82
C LYS A 298 12.10 -40.58 -10.83
N GLU A 299 12.62 -39.90 -9.81
CA GLU A 299 13.57 -40.46 -8.85
C GLU A 299 12.89 -40.93 -7.55
N GLY A 300 11.64 -40.51 -7.34
CA GLY A 300 10.83 -40.88 -6.18
C GLY A 300 11.51 -40.53 -4.86
N ARG A 301 11.45 -41.44 -3.88
CA ARG A 301 12.09 -41.26 -2.57
C ARG A 301 13.61 -41.20 -2.59
N LYS A 302 14.25 -41.51 -3.73
CA LYS A 302 15.71 -41.45 -3.91
C LYS A 302 16.21 -40.03 -4.24
N LEU A 303 15.31 -39.09 -4.50
CA LEU A 303 15.70 -37.70 -4.78
C LEU A 303 16.34 -37.08 -3.52
N SER A 304 17.63 -36.85 -3.59
CA SER A 304 18.35 -36.11 -2.56
C SER A 304 18.43 -34.64 -2.93
N LEU A 305 17.65 -33.80 -2.24
CA LEU A 305 17.69 -32.35 -2.42
C LEU A 305 18.87 -31.77 -1.59
N SER A 306 19.69 -30.97 -2.26
CA SER A 306 20.74 -30.21 -1.58
C SER A 306 20.14 -29.17 -0.60
N PRO A 307 20.91 -28.66 0.37
CA PRO A 307 20.46 -27.55 1.22
C PRO A 307 19.96 -26.34 0.42
N ASN A 308 20.62 -26.03 -0.71
CA ASN A 308 20.23 -24.93 -1.59
C ASN A 308 18.89 -25.22 -2.31
N ASP A 309 18.64 -26.47 -2.73
CA ASP A 309 17.37 -26.86 -3.36
C ASP A 309 16.20 -26.73 -2.36
N LYS A 310 16.41 -27.12 -1.11
CA LYS A 310 15.42 -27.00 -0.04
C LYS A 310 15.12 -25.54 0.29
N ALA A 311 16.15 -24.71 0.38
CA ALA A 311 15.99 -23.25 0.58
C ALA A 311 15.24 -22.61 -0.60
N GLN A 312 15.57 -23.00 -1.84
CA GLN A 312 14.89 -22.53 -3.04
C GLN A 312 13.42 -22.95 -3.06
N ALA A 313 13.11 -24.20 -2.70
CA ALA A 313 11.72 -24.69 -2.63
C ALA A 313 10.87 -23.90 -1.61
N LEU A 314 11.44 -23.58 -0.44
CA LEU A 314 10.77 -22.69 0.54
C LEU A 314 10.51 -21.30 -0.02
N LEU A 315 11.53 -20.72 -0.66
CA LEU A 315 11.40 -19.41 -1.29
C LEU A 315 10.28 -19.39 -2.34
N LEU A 316 10.21 -20.42 -3.20
CA LEU A 316 9.16 -20.60 -4.20
C LEU A 316 7.77 -20.73 -3.56
N ALA A 317 7.64 -21.45 -2.45
CA ALA A 317 6.38 -21.59 -1.74
C ALA A 317 5.87 -20.22 -1.23
N VAL A 318 6.77 -19.40 -0.66
CA VAL A 318 6.41 -18.05 -0.22
C VAL A 318 6.01 -17.16 -1.39
N ILE A 319 6.76 -17.18 -2.51
CA ILE A 319 6.45 -16.42 -3.72
C ILE A 319 5.06 -16.82 -4.24
N PHE A 320 4.78 -18.12 -4.36
CA PHE A 320 3.51 -18.63 -4.86
C PHE A 320 2.32 -18.19 -3.98
N CYS A 321 2.44 -18.32 -2.65
CA CYS A 321 1.39 -17.88 -1.74
C CYS A 321 1.19 -16.36 -1.79
N THR A 322 2.27 -15.58 -1.92
CA THR A 322 2.18 -14.12 -2.07
C THR A 322 1.51 -13.70 -3.38
N LEU A 323 1.65 -14.50 -4.45
CA LEU A 323 0.88 -14.29 -5.68
C LEU A 323 -0.61 -14.58 -5.49
N CYS A 324 -0.95 -15.65 -4.78
CA CYS A 324 -2.33 -16.11 -4.62
C CYS A 324 -3.16 -15.21 -3.69
N ILE A 325 -2.59 -14.69 -2.60
CA ILE A 325 -3.34 -13.95 -1.58
C ILE A 325 -4.06 -12.72 -2.17
N PRO A 326 -3.42 -11.82 -2.92
CA PRO A 326 -4.12 -10.69 -3.55
C PRO A 326 -5.17 -11.14 -4.58
N VAL A 327 -4.96 -12.27 -5.26
CA VAL A 327 -5.97 -12.82 -6.18
C VAL A 327 -7.23 -13.21 -5.42
N LEU A 328 -7.11 -13.86 -4.27
CA LEU A 328 -8.24 -14.29 -3.45
C LEU A 328 -8.95 -13.13 -2.73
N THR A 329 -8.23 -12.05 -2.42
CA THR A 329 -8.77 -10.89 -1.69
C THR A 329 -9.24 -9.75 -2.60
N GLY A 330 -9.12 -9.89 -3.92
CA GLY A 330 -9.57 -8.88 -4.89
C GLY A 330 -8.50 -7.85 -5.29
N GLY A 331 -7.28 -7.94 -4.73
CA GLY A 331 -6.16 -7.05 -5.04
C GLY A 331 -6.42 -5.57 -4.72
N ASP A 332 -5.79 -4.65 -5.48
CA ASP A 332 -5.85 -3.21 -5.25
C ASP A 332 -5.95 -2.42 -6.56
N HIS A 333 -6.31 -1.13 -6.48
CA HIS A 333 -6.41 -0.24 -7.65
C HIS A 333 -5.14 0.61 -7.87
N PHE A 334 -4.31 0.78 -6.85
CA PHE A 334 -3.13 1.63 -6.90
C PHE A 334 -2.11 1.20 -7.97
N LYS A 335 -1.42 2.18 -8.56
CA LYS A 335 -0.29 1.92 -9.46
C LYS A 335 0.83 1.17 -8.74
N TYR A 336 1.66 0.49 -9.52
CA TYR A 336 2.85 -0.24 -9.05
C TYR A 336 2.55 -1.35 -8.03
N SER A 337 1.36 -1.93 -8.12
CA SER A 337 1.01 -3.22 -7.51
C SER A 337 1.49 -3.40 -6.06
N ARG A 338 1.05 -2.49 -5.18
CA ARG A 338 1.45 -2.35 -3.77
C ARG A 338 1.52 -3.69 -3.01
N PHE A 339 0.55 -4.59 -3.19
CA PHE A 339 0.50 -5.85 -2.45
C PHE A 339 1.56 -6.86 -2.89
N TYR A 340 2.15 -6.70 -4.08
CA TYR A 340 3.23 -7.54 -4.57
C TYR A 340 4.63 -7.00 -4.24
N GLN A 341 4.76 -5.82 -3.66
CA GLN A 341 6.06 -5.20 -3.37
C GLN A 341 6.95 -6.06 -2.45
N CYS A 342 6.37 -6.78 -1.49
CA CYS A 342 7.12 -7.69 -0.62
C CYS A 342 7.62 -8.95 -1.34
N MET A 343 7.02 -9.33 -2.47
CA MET A 343 7.40 -10.50 -3.27
C MET A 343 8.50 -10.18 -4.27
N ILE A 344 8.53 -8.98 -4.83
CA ILE A 344 9.45 -8.59 -5.90
C ILE A 344 10.92 -8.93 -5.55
N PRO A 345 11.47 -8.54 -4.39
CA PRO A 345 12.83 -8.90 -4.03
C PRO A 345 13.06 -10.42 -3.92
N LEU A 346 12.05 -11.16 -3.45
CA LEU A 346 12.12 -12.62 -3.34
C LEU A 346 12.17 -13.30 -4.70
N THR A 347 11.42 -12.79 -5.70
CA THR A 347 11.45 -13.33 -7.07
C THR A 347 12.81 -13.10 -7.71
N TYR A 348 13.41 -11.93 -7.51
CA TYR A 348 14.75 -11.65 -8.00
C TYR A 348 15.80 -12.52 -7.30
N ALA A 349 15.67 -12.73 -5.98
CA ALA A 349 16.56 -13.61 -5.25
C ALA A 349 16.49 -15.06 -5.75
N SER A 350 15.28 -15.54 -6.06
CA SER A 350 15.07 -16.85 -6.66
C SER A 350 15.76 -16.98 -8.03
N ALA A 351 15.60 -16.00 -8.89
CA ALA A 351 16.19 -15.97 -10.23
C ALA A 351 17.72 -15.84 -10.19
N LEU A 352 18.26 -15.11 -9.22
CA LEU A 352 19.69 -14.86 -9.05
C LEU A 352 20.43 -15.94 -8.24
N ASN A 353 19.76 -17.04 -7.85
CA ASN A 353 20.37 -18.22 -7.25
C ASN A 353 21.04 -19.08 -8.33
N TYR A 354 22.19 -18.64 -8.82
CA TYR A 354 22.91 -19.30 -9.93
C TYR A 354 23.38 -20.72 -9.60
N THR A 355 23.67 -21.02 -8.33
CA THR A 355 24.07 -22.37 -7.94
C THR A 355 22.94 -23.35 -8.18
N PHE A 356 21.71 -22.99 -7.88
CA PHE A 356 20.55 -23.80 -8.20
C PHE A 356 20.40 -24.06 -9.72
N TRP A 357 20.53 -23.03 -10.53
CA TRP A 357 20.47 -23.14 -11.98
C TRP A 357 21.54 -24.06 -12.53
N ASN A 358 22.78 -23.86 -12.12
CA ASN A 358 23.91 -24.65 -12.59
C ASN A 358 23.73 -26.14 -12.29
N THR A 359 23.15 -26.48 -11.13
CA THR A 359 22.94 -27.87 -10.72
C THR A 359 21.87 -28.55 -11.54
N HIS A 360 20.81 -27.83 -11.96
CA HIS A 360 19.63 -28.45 -12.54
C HIS A 360 19.53 -28.30 -14.06
N ILE A 361 20.10 -27.27 -14.66
CA ILE A 361 20.09 -27.01 -16.11
C ILE A 361 21.40 -27.37 -16.80
N GLY A 362 22.50 -27.48 -16.07
CA GLY A 362 23.83 -27.75 -16.62
C GLY A 362 24.02 -29.06 -17.39
N ARG A 363 22.99 -29.92 -17.48
CA ARG A 363 22.97 -31.12 -18.35
C ARG A 363 22.57 -30.84 -19.81
N PHE A 364 21.99 -29.69 -20.11
CA PHE A 364 21.83 -29.24 -21.49
C PHE A 364 23.16 -28.59 -21.89
N SER A 365 23.80 -29.05 -22.93
CA SER A 365 25.12 -28.77 -23.47
C SER A 365 25.52 -27.27 -23.65
N VAL A 366 24.80 -26.35 -23.03
CA VAL A 366 25.13 -24.92 -22.99
C VAL A 366 26.16 -24.71 -21.88
N PRO A 367 27.37 -24.15 -22.15
CA PRO A 367 28.34 -23.86 -21.11
C PRO A 367 27.71 -23.03 -19.99
N GLN A 368 27.82 -23.51 -18.75
CA GLN A 368 27.20 -22.87 -17.57
C GLN A 368 27.48 -21.37 -17.50
N ARG A 369 28.67 -20.94 -17.93
CA ARG A 369 29.05 -19.51 -18.00
C ARG A 369 28.21 -18.74 -19.02
N LEU A 370 27.84 -19.37 -20.15
CA LEU A 370 27.06 -18.71 -21.20
C LEU A 370 25.59 -18.59 -20.77
N ALA A 371 24.99 -19.64 -20.19
CA ALA A 371 23.61 -19.59 -19.67
C ALA A 371 23.46 -18.50 -18.57
N ARG A 372 24.45 -18.41 -17.67
CA ARG A 372 24.51 -17.35 -16.64
C ARG A 372 24.62 -15.96 -17.28
N ARG A 373 25.48 -15.78 -18.27
CA ARG A 373 25.65 -14.50 -18.98
C ARG A 373 24.38 -14.11 -19.73
N LEU A 374 23.75 -15.04 -20.45
CA LEU A 374 22.50 -14.79 -21.18
C LEU A 374 21.36 -14.40 -20.23
N LEU A 375 21.21 -15.09 -19.09
CA LEU A 375 20.24 -14.72 -18.08
C LEU A 375 20.51 -13.32 -17.50
N THR A 376 21.77 -13.04 -17.18
CA THR A 376 22.18 -11.71 -16.70
C THR A 376 21.90 -10.62 -17.73
N ILE A 377 22.23 -10.88 -19.01
CA ILE A 377 21.97 -9.94 -20.11
C ILE A 377 20.46 -9.73 -20.30
N ALA A 378 19.65 -10.79 -20.29
CA ALA A 378 18.19 -10.70 -20.44
C ALA A 378 17.58 -9.87 -19.29
N VAL A 379 17.99 -10.14 -18.06
CA VAL A 379 17.52 -9.39 -16.89
C VAL A 379 17.99 -7.93 -16.92
N CYS A 380 19.26 -7.67 -17.28
CA CYS A 380 19.78 -6.31 -17.44
C CYS A 380 19.09 -5.56 -18.58
N PHE A 381 18.86 -6.22 -19.72
CA PHE A 381 18.17 -5.61 -20.86
C PHE A 381 16.75 -5.21 -20.49
N THR A 382 16.00 -6.10 -19.83
CA THR A 382 14.66 -5.80 -19.35
C THR A 382 14.67 -4.65 -18.34
N ALA A 383 15.62 -4.65 -17.40
CA ALA A 383 15.79 -3.57 -16.42
C ALA A 383 16.12 -2.23 -17.08
N VAL A 384 17.02 -2.22 -18.07
CA VAL A 384 17.39 -1.01 -18.83
C VAL A 384 16.19 -0.51 -19.65
N PHE A 385 15.44 -1.39 -20.27
CA PHE A 385 14.25 -1.00 -21.04
C PHE A 385 13.18 -0.34 -20.15
N VAL A 386 12.89 -0.95 -19.01
CA VAL A 386 11.96 -0.39 -18.02
C VAL A 386 12.50 0.91 -17.42
N ALA A 387 13.81 0.94 -17.10
CA ALA A 387 14.47 2.15 -16.61
C ALA A 387 14.42 3.29 -17.62
N LYS A 388 14.66 3.02 -18.91
CA LYS A 388 14.58 4.04 -19.95
C LYS A 388 13.19 4.66 -20.02
N SER A 389 12.13 3.85 -20.00
CA SER A 389 10.75 4.34 -19.96
C SER A 389 10.50 5.20 -18.72
N THR A 390 10.89 4.69 -17.56
CA THR A 390 10.73 5.39 -16.27
C THR A 390 11.50 6.72 -16.23
N TRP A 391 12.75 6.73 -16.67
CA TRP A 391 13.59 7.93 -16.69
C TRP A 391 13.10 8.96 -17.72
N TYR A 392 12.62 8.49 -18.87
CA TYR A 392 11.98 9.37 -19.84
C TYR A 392 10.81 10.09 -19.22
N ASP A 393 9.95 9.38 -18.50
CA ASP A 393 8.80 9.96 -17.80
C ASP A 393 9.22 10.98 -16.72
N LEU A 394 10.34 10.74 -16.03
CA LEU A 394 10.88 11.66 -15.02
C LEU A 394 11.59 12.90 -15.60
N THR A 395 12.07 12.84 -16.82
CA THR A 395 12.89 13.92 -17.43
C THR A 395 12.12 14.80 -18.40
N THR A 396 10.91 14.44 -18.81
CA THR A 396 10.05 15.26 -19.69
C THR A 396 9.37 16.39 -18.92
N GLU A 397 8.92 17.45 -19.61
CA GLU A 397 8.15 18.53 -18.99
C GLU A 397 6.84 18.06 -18.35
N GLU A 398 6.28 16.96 -18.84
CA GLU A 398 5.08 16.31 -18.30
C GLU A 398 5.37 15.35 -17.13
N LYS A 399 6.61 15.29 -16.66
CA LYS A 399 7.08 14.35 -15.62
C LYS A 399 6.26 14.35 -14.34
N PHE A 400 5.68 15.46 -14.00
CA PHE A 400 4.89 15.64 -12.76
C PHE A 400 3.39 15.55 -12.98
N THR A 401 2.91 15.12 -14.14
CA THR A 401 1.48 14.90 -14.34
C THR A 401 1.01 13.70 -13.51
N ALA A 402 -0.15 13.82 -12.89
CA ALA A 402 -0.76 12.76 -12.07
C ALA A 402 -0.97 11.43 -12.81
N THR A 403 -0.86 11.42 -14.14
CA THR A 403 -1.00 10.22 -14.96
C THR A 403 0.23 9.33 -14.99
N ARG A 404 1.43 9.85 -14.71
CA ARG A 404 2.71 9.13 -14.85
C ARG A 404 3.31 8.67 -13.54
N VAL A 405 3.11 9.44 -12.47
CA VAL A 405 3.53 9.11 -11.11
C VAL A 405 2.34 8.53 -10.34
N SER A 406 2.54 7.91 -9.19
CA SER A 406 1.40 7.50 -8.38
C SER A 406 0.55 8.73 -8.01
N PRO A 407 -0.70 8.79 -8.43
CA PRO A 407 -1.56 9.95 -8.18
C PRO A 407 -1.80 10.17 -6.68
N GLU A 408 -1.58 9.16 -5.86
CA GLU A 408 -1.85 9.17 -4.43
C GLU A 408 -1.04 10.23 -3.66
N PHE A 409 0.18 10.54 -4.13
CA PHE A 409 0.98 11.62 -3.53
C PHE A 409 0.38 13.00 -3.82
N PHE A 410 -0.14 13.18 -5.04
CA PHE A 410 -0.82 14.42 -5.42
C PHE A 410 -2.16 14.56 -4.69
N HIS A 411 -2.89 13.46 -4.50
CA HIS A 411 -4.13 13.46 -3.73
C HIS A 411 -3.90 13.92 -2.29
N ALA A 412 -2.85 13.41 -1.63
CA ALA A 412 -2.48 13.87 -0.29
C ALA A 412 -2.18 15.38 -0.25
N ARG A 413 -1.33 15.86 -1.18
CA ARG A 413 -0.96 17.28 -1.25
C ARG A 413 -2.15 18.17 -1.58
N ASN A 414 -2.89 17.83 -2.64
CA ASN A 414 -4.02 18.63 -3.08
C ASN A 414 -5.12 18.66 -2.01
N GLY A 415 -5.40 17.52 -1.38
CA GLY A 415 -6.34 17.47 -0.26
C GLY A 415 -5.96 18.42 0.87
N ARG A 416 -4.69 18.49 1.26
CA ARG A 416 -4.21 19.44 2.29
C ARG A 416 -4.34 20.89 1.82
N THR A 417 -3.93 21.21 0.58
CA THR A 417 -4.04 22.58 0.04
C THR A 417 -5.49 23.06 0.00
N VAL A 418 -6.41 22.19 -0.42
CA VAL A 418 -7.86 22.52 -0.41
C VAL A 418 -8.36 22.71 1.02
N ALA A 419 -7.95 21.84 1.95
CA ALA A 419 -8.35 21.98 3.36
C ALA A 419 -7.83 23.29 3.98
N GLU A 420 -6.63 23.73 3.62
CA GLU A 420 -6.08 25.02 4.06
C GLU A 420 -6.91 26.19 3.53
N ALA A 421 -7.32 26.15 2.26
CA ALA A 421 -8.20 27.16 1.67
C ALA A 421 -9.60 27.15 2.31
N ASP A 422 -10.17 25.96 2.53
CA ASP A 422 -11.45 25.82 3.25
C ASP A 422 -11.33 26.37 4.69
N ASN A 423 -10.23 26.07 5.40
CA ASN A 423 -9.97 26.61 6.73
C ASN A 423 -9.91 28.15 6.71
N GLU A 424 -9.16 28.74 5.78
CA GLU A 424 -9.06 30.20 5.65
C GLU A 424 -10.42 30.84 5.36
N THR A 425 -11.21 30.21 4.50
CA THR A 425 -12.54 30.70 4.16
C THR A 425 -13.48 30.67 5.37
N PHE A 426 -13.54 29.56 6.10
CA PHE A 426 -14.51 29.36 7.18
C PHE A 426 -14.00 29.72 8.59
N ASP A 427 -12.80 30.28 8.74
CA ASP A 427 -12.22 30.69 10.04
C ASP A 427 -13.06 31.75 10.78
N SER A 428 -13.90 32.49 10.04
CA SER A 428 -14.83 33.49 10.59
C SER A 428 -16.18 32.90 11.01
N CYS A 429 -16.43 31.59 10.75
CA CYS A 429 -17.65 30.93 11.19
C CYS A 429 -17.60 30.55 12.67
N THR A 430 -18.76 30.49 13.30
CA THR A 430 -18.89 29.97 14.67
C THR A 430 -18.49 28.49 14.76
N HIS A 431 -18.70 27.76 13.67
CA HIS A 431 -18.26 26.37 13.49
C HIS A 431 -17.95 26.12 12.01
N TYR A 432 -16.97 25.26 11.75
CA TYR A 432 -16.63 24.83 10.39
C TYR A 432 -17.71 23.94 9.82
N PRO A 433 -18.03 24.01 8.49
CA PRO A 433 -18.95 23.07 7.87
C PRO A 433 -18.43 21.63 7.99
N SER A 434 -19.34 20.69 8.20
CA SER A 434 -19.04 19.28 8.04
C SER A 434 -18.94 18.95 6.56
N VAL A 435 -17.82 18.31 6.14
CA VAL A 435 -17.50 18.09 4.72
C VAL A 435 -17.61 16.62 4.35
N GLY A 436 -18.49 16.29 3.41
CA GLY A 436 -18.58 14.98 2.78
C GLY A 436 -17.63 14.87 1.60
N LEU A 437 -16.77 13.83 1.56
CA LEU A 437 -15.71 13.69 0.56
C LEU A 437 -15.37 12.23 0.22
N ILE A 438 -14.63 12.05 -0.90
CA ILE A 438 -14.18 10.75 -1.40
C ILE A 438 -12.74 10.48 -0.95
N ALA A 439 -11.78 11.34 -1.31
CA ALA A 439 -10.39 11.23 -0.91
C ALA A 439 -10.19 11.92 0.44
N ALA A 440 -10.28 11.12 1.49
CA ALA A 440 -10.40 11.66 2.83
C ALA A 440 -9.07 12.03 3.48
N GLY A 441 -7.95 11.40 3.09
CA GLY A 441 -6.72 11.42 3.85
C GLY A 441 -6.11 12.80 4.02
N GLY A 442 -5.56 13.38 2.95
CA GLY A 442 -4.88 14.68 3.01
C GLY A 442 -5.77 15.80 3.48
N PHE A 443 -7.02 15.83 3.01
CA PHE A 443 -7.99 16.84 3.41
C PHE A 443 -8.30 16.78 4.90
N ALA A 444 -8.71 15.61 5.42
CA ALA A 444 -9.10 15.48 6.83
C ALA A 444 -7.95 15.73 7.81
N TYR A 445 -6.70 15.43 7.39
CA TYR A 445 -5.55 15.73 8.25
C TYR A 445 -5.33 17.23 8.48
N ALA A 446 -5.56 18.05 7.45
CA ALA A 446 -5.33 19.49 7.47
C ALA A 446 -6.58 20.30 7.86
N TYR A 447 -7.79 19.75 7.64
CA TYR A 447 -9.03 20.45 7.90
C TYR A 447 -9.34 20.56 9.39
N LYS A 448 -9.80 21.73 9.82
CA LYS A 448 -10.13 22.02 11.23
C LYS A 448 -11.54 21.57 11.64
N GLY A 449 -12.44 21.43 10.68
CA GLY A 449 -13.82 20.98 10.90
C GLY A 449 -13.97 19.46 10.82
N ASN A 450 -15.20 18.99 10.93
CA ASN A 450 -15.52 17.58 10.81
C ASN A 450 -15.58 17.13 9.35
N THR A 451 -15.06 15.94 9.09
CA THR A 451 -15.11 15.30 7.77
C THR A 451 -15.95 14.03 7.81
N ILE A 452 -16.71 13.79 6.76
CA ILE A 452 -17.54 12.61 6.57
C ILE A 452 -16.99 11.83 5.39
N ASP A 453 -16.36 10.70 5.68
CA ASP A 453 -15.85 9.80 4.64
C ASP A 453 -17.02 9.04 4.00
N LEU A 454 -17.42 9.49 2.81
CA LEU A 454 -18.53 8.93 2.06
C LEU A 454 -18.17 7.59 1.38
N MET A 455 -16.89 7.21 1.37
CA MET A 455 -16.43 5.90 0.92
C MET A 455 -16.36 4.86 2.04
N GLY A 456 -16.66 5.28 3.27
CA GLY A 456 -16.92 4.40 4.41
C GLY A 456 -15.70 3.85 5.12
N LEU A 457 -14.46 4.20 4.75
CA LEU A 457 -13.28 3.71 5.48
C LEU A 457 -13.33 4.14 6.95
N ASN A 458 -13.78 5.39 7.16
CA ASN A 458 -13.82 6.07 8.45
C ASN A 458 -15.24 6.33 8.97
N SER A 459 -16.24 5.65 8.41
CA SER A 459 -17.64 5.69 8.83
C SER A 459 -18.20 4.28 8.96
N VAL A 460 -18.55 3.87 10.18
CA VAL A 460 -19.12 2.53 10.45
C VAL A 460 -20.45 2.37 9.71
N ALA A 461 -21.33 3.37 9.80
CA ALA A 461 -22.62 3.31 9.16
C ALA A 461 -22.51 3.10 7.64
N MET A 462 -21.57 3.81 6.98
CA MET A 462 -21.37 3.72 5.53
C MET A 462 -20.74 2.38 5.13
N ALA A 463 -19.75 1.89 5.90
CA ALA A 463 -19.07 0.62 5.62
C ALA A 463 -20.01 -0.59 5.73
N HIS A 464 -20.97 -0.55 6.63
CA HIS A 464 -21.85 -1.68 6.95
C HIS A 464 -23.24 -1.60 6.29
N ALA A 465 -23.54 -0.54 5.55
CA ALA A 465 -24.86 -0.33 4.93
C ALA A 465 -25.21 -1.43 3.91
N ASP A 466 -24.25 -1.81 3.04
CA ASP A 466 -24.45 -2.82 2.02
C ASP A 466 -23.27 -3.82 2.03
N PRO A 467 -23.52 -5.12 2.24
CA PRO A 467 -22.46 -6.13 2.20
C PRO A 467 -21.96 -6.42 0.77
N VAL A 468 -22.76 -6.10 -0.26
CA VAL A 468 -22.38 -6.30 -1.66
C VAL A 468 -21.87 -4.98 -2.23
N LYS A 469 -20.55 -4.89 -2.45
CA LYS A 469 -19.90 -3.68 -2.95
C LYS A 469 -19.96 -3.61 -4.46
N ILE A 470 -21.02 -2.97 -4.99
CA ILE A 470 -21.22 -2.73 -6.43
C ILE A 470 -20.75 -1.31 -6.77
N GLY A 471 -19.87 -1.20 -7.77
CA GLY A 471 -19.31 0.07 -8.21
C GLY A 471 -17.80 0.03 -8.42
N PHE A 472 -17.15 1.19 -8.40
CA PHE A 472 -15.70 1.28 -8.53
C PHE A 472 -14.99 0.51 -7.42
N ARG A 473 -13.94 -0.20 -7.82
CA ARG A 473 -13.10 -0.95 -6.89
C ARG A 473 -12.63 -0.06 -5.74
N ASN A 474 -12.80 -0.54 -4.51
CA ASN A 474 -12.46 0.15 -3.27
C ASN A 474 -13.25 1.45 -2.98
N HIS A 475 -14.20 1.84 -3.84
CA HIS A 475 -15.02 3.05 -3.70
C HIS A 475 -16.52 2.74 -3.90
N ALA A 476 -16.96 1.57 -3.47
CA ALA A 476 -18.32 1.10 -3.70
C ALA A 476 -19.22 1.13 -2.45
N SER A 477 -18.73 1.63 -1.32
CA SER A 477 -19.46 1.61 -0.05
C SER A 477 -20.49 2.72 0.13
N PHE A 478 -20.51 3.73 -0.75
CA PHE A 478 -21.48 4.82 -0.63
C PHE A 478 -22.93 4.30 -0.58
N ASP A 479 -23.67 4.70 0.45
CA ASP A 479 -25.09 4.41 0.62
C ASP A 479 -25.88 5.70 0.75
N ILE A 480 -26.93 5.82 -0.06
CA ILE A 480 -27.74 7.03 -0.16
C ILE A 480 -28.54 7.28 1.13
N ASN A 481 -29.04 6.23 1.78
CA ASN A 481 -29.81 6.38 3.01
C ASN A 481 -28.93 6.82 4.18
N VAL A 482 -27.70 6.31 4.22
CA VAL A 482 -26.68 6.74 5.20
C VAL A 482 -26.25 8.16 4.93
N PHE A 483 -26.05 8.55 3.66
CA PHE A 483 -25.77 9.93 3.29
C PHE A 483 -26.81 10.90 3.85
N TRP A 484 -28.11 10.59 3.71
CA TRP A 484 -29.19 11.45 4.22
C TRP A 484 -29.25 11.50 5.75
N LYS A 485 -28.78 10.49 6.44
CA LYS A 485 -28.66 10.51 7.91
C LYS A 485 -27.49 11.37 8.37
N LEU A 486 -26.35 11.30 7.67
CA LEU A 486 -25.15 12.07 7.98
C LEU A 486 -25.27 13.53 7.56
N SER A 487 -25.94 13.80 6.43
CA SER A 487 -26.29 15.13 5.90
C SER A 487 -25.19 16.18 6.06
N PRO A 488 -24.02 16.02 5.39
CA PRO A 488 -22.93 17.00 5.49
C PRO A 488 -23.39 18.41 5.14
N ASP A 489 -22.77 19.42 5.75
CA ASP A 489 -23.05 20.82 5.40
C ASP A 489 -22.55 21.18 4.00
N MET A 490 -21.48 20.49 3.58
CA MET A 490 -20.82 20.70 2.31
C MET A 490 -20.46 19.34 1.68
N VAL A 491 -20.75 19.17 0.40
CA VAL A 491 -20.32 18.00 -0.39
C VAL A 491 -19.32 18.47 -1.42
N GLY A 492 -18.08 18.03 -1.26
CA GLY A 492 -17.01 18.28 -2.22
C GLY A 492 -17.11 17.37 -3.45
N THR A 493 -16.35 17.69 -4.48
CA THR A 493 -16.26 16.85 -5.68
C THR A 493 -15.43 15.60 -5.44
N PHE A 494 -14.15 15.76 -5.10
CA PHE A 494 -13.23 14.67 -4.82
C PHE A 494 -12.57 14.83 -3.45
N TYR A 495 -12.13 16.05 -3.12
CA TYR A 495 -11.67 16.48 -1.79
C TYR A 495 -12.80 17.28 -1.08
N GLY A 496 -12.45 18.40 -0.42
CA GLY A 496 -13.38 19.40 0.04
C GLY A 496 -13.93 20.28 -1.09
N GLY A 497 -13.92 21.59 -0.89
CA GLY A 497 -14.32 22.55 -1.93
C GLY A 497 -13.26 22.71 -3.03
N GLU A 498 -13.67 23.25 -4.16
CA GLU A 498 -12.76 23.63 -5.23
C GLU A 498 -12.41 25.12 -5.11
N VAL A 499 -11.10 25.44 -5.13
CA VAL A 499 -10.62 26.82 -5.06
C VAL A 499 -10.82 27.53 -6.39
N VAL A 500 -11.57 28.63 -6.39
CA VAL A 500 -11.92 29.42 -7.58
C VAL A 500 -11.40 30.85 -7.42
N ASN A 501 -10.41 31.21 -8.21
CA ASN A 501 -9.79 32.55 -8.16
C ASN A 501 -10.56 33.59 -9.00
N ASP A 502 -11.28 33.17 -10.03
CA ASP A 502 -12.05 34.04 -10.94
C ASP A 502 -13.49 33.51 -11.08
N ALA A 503 -14.39 34.04 -10.26
CA ALA A 503 -15.78 33.66 -10.26
C ALA A 503 -16.48 33.99 -11.61
N ALA A 504 -16.11 35.09 -12.27
CA ALA A 504 -16.72 35.48 -13.53
C ALA A 504 -16.40 34.47 -14.64
N LYS A 505 -15.15 34.02 -14.70
CA LYS A 505 -14.72 32.97 -15.64
C LYS A 505 -15.35 31.63 -15.29
N PHE A 506 -15.45 31.31 -14.00
CA PHE A 506 -16.03 30.06 -13.52
C PHE A 506 -17.51 29.91 -13.89
N ILE A 507 -18.27 30.99 -13.89
CA ILE A 507 -19.71 31.00 -14.15
C ILE A 507 -20.05 30.88 -15.66
N LEU A 508 -19.06 30.97 -16.56
CA LEU A 508 -19.30 30.81 -17.99
C LEU A 508 -19.86 29.40 -18.31
N PRO A 509 -20.88 29.27 -19.19
CA PRO A 509 -21.56 28.00 -19.49
C PRO A 509 -20.58 26.87 -19.91
N GLU A 510 -19.55 27.19 -20.67
CA GLU A 510 -18.50 26.28 -21.14
C GLU A 510 -17.66 25.71 -20.01
N ASN A 511 -17.49 26.44 -18.90
CA ASN A 511 -16.76 25.98 -17.73
C ASN A 511 -17.66 25.22 -16.74
N MET A 512 -18.95 25.54 -16.72
CA MET A 512 -19.89 24.89 -15.79
C MET A 512 -20.13 23.41 -16.09
N GLU A 513 -19.86 22.94 -17.30
CA GLU A 513 -19.88 21.50 -17.61
C GLU A 513 -18.68 20.75 -17.00
N SER A 514 -17.53 21.40 -16.84
CA SER A 514 -16.32 20.79 -16.24
C SER A 514 -16.41 20.64 -14.72
N PHE A 515 -17.29 21.37 -14.04
CA PHE A 515 -17.50 21.31 -12.57
C PHE A 515 -18.51 20.26 -12.14
N ARG A 516 -19.24 19.69 -13.06
CA ARG A 516 -19.96 18.49 -12.78
C ARG A 516 -18.93 17.41 -12.49
N SER A 517 -19.13 16.77 -11.39
CA SER A 517 -18.32 15.64 -10.91
C SER A 517 -17.67 14.88 -12.06
N THR A 518 -16.40 14.55 -11.92
CA THR A 518 -15.77 13.61 -12.86
C THR A 518 -16.65 12.38 -12.97
N GLN A 519 -16.60 11.66 -14.10
CA GLN A 519 -17.32 10.38 -14.25
C GLN A 519 -17.14 9.48 -13.02
N PHE A 520 -15.96 9.48 -12.44
CA PHE A 520 -15.64 8.75 -11.23
C PHE A 520 -16.50 9.20 -10.03
N THR A 521 -16.54 10.49 -9.69
CA THR A 521 -17.31 11.00 -8.53
C THR A 521 -18.80 10.80 -8.72
N TYR A 522 -19.32 11.01 -9.93
CA TYR A 522 -20.71 10.80 -10.27
C TYR A 522 -21.16 9.35 -10.05
N LEU A 523 -20.35 8.39 -10.49
CA LEU A 523 -20.62 6.97 -10.29
C LEU A 523 -20.35 6.53 -8.85
N ALA A 524 -19.32 7.07 -8.19
CA ALA A 524 -19.01 6.76 -6.80
C ALA A 524 -20.14 7.18 -5.84
N TYR A 525 -20.77 8.32 -6.11
CA TYR A 525 -21.94 8.80 -5.36
C TYR A 525 -23.27 8.27 -5.88
N LYS A 526 -23.26 7.25 -6.74
CA LYS A 526 -24.47 6.56 -7.24
C LYS A 526 -25.53 7.56 -7.76
N HIS A 527 -25.11 8.49 -8.59
CA HIS A 527 -25.97 9.50 -9.24
C HIS A 527 -26.74 10.42 -8.27
N ILE A 528 -26.23 10.64 -7.06
CA ILE A 528 -26.94 11.45 -6.05
C ILE A 528 -27.27 12.87 -6.55
N TYR A 529 -26.41 13.43 -7.39
CA TYR A 529 -26.56 14.80 -7.90
C TYR A 529 -27.84 15.02 -8.73
N ASP A 530 -28.40 13.95 -9.33
CA ASP A 530 -29.61 13.99 -10.13
C ASP A 530 -30.89 13.77 -9.31
N MET A 531 -30.75 13.41 -8.04
CA MET A 531 -31.89 13.10 -7.20
C MET A 531 -32.66 14.36 -6.81
N PRO A 532 -34.02 14.39 -6.95
CA PRO A 532 -34.82 15.53 -6.58
C PRO A 532 -34.59 16.04 -5.17
N ARG A 533 -34.41 15.13 -4.21
CA ARG A 533 -34.09 15.47 -2.82
C ARG A 533 -32.76 16.21 -2.70
N PHE A 534 -31.69 15.73 -3.41
CA PHE A 534 -30.40 16.42 -3.39
C PHE A 534 -30.52 17.81 -4.02
N ILE A 535 -31.24 17.91 -5.13
CA ILE A 535 -31.49 19.16 -5.83
C ILE A 535 -32.17 20.20 -4.93
N GLN A 536 -33.13 19.77 -4.12
CA GLN A 536 -33.84 20.63 -3.20
C GLN A 536 -33.03 21.03 -1.97
N THR A 537 -32.16 20.12 -1.49
CA THR A 537 -31.44 20.28 -0.23
C THR A 537 -30.09 20.97 -0.40
N TYR A 538 -29.35 20.66 -1.48
CA TYR A 538 -28.01 21.16 -1.73
C TYR A 538 -27.95 22.10 -2.91
N LEU A 539 -27.29 23.23 -2.75
CA LEU A 539 -27.11 24.25 -3.80
C LEU A 539 -25.64 24.26 -4.24
N PRO A 540 -25.37 24.22 -5.56
CA PRO A 540 -24.04 24.55 -6.06
C PRO A 540 -23.79 26.02 -5.82
N ALA A 541 -22.76 26.38 -5.07
CA ALA A 541 -22.46 27.75 -4.75
C ALA A 541 -20.97 28.02 -4.64
N LEU A 542 -20.60 29.26 -4.90
CA LEU A 542 -19.32 29.86 -4.60
C LEU A 542 -19.45 30.62 -3.28
N VAL A 543 -18.66 30.25 -2.31
CA VAL A 543 -18.60 30.92 -0.99
C VAL A 543 -17.23 31.54 -0.82
N ARG A 544 -17.17 32.79 -0.47
CA ARG A 544 -15.95 33.55 -0.21
C ARG A 544 -16.04 34.25 1.14
N ASN A 545 -15.02 34.17 1.95
CA ASN A 545 -14.82 35.12 3.02
C ASN A 545 -14.49 36.49 2.41
N THR A 546 -15.11 37.57 2.87
CA THR A 546 -14.88 38.92 2.33
C THR A 546 -13.43 39.40 2.45
N LYS A 547 -12.60 38.72 3.26
CA LYS A 547 -11.17 38.99 3.40
C LYS A 547 -10.32 38.25 2.37
N ASN A 548 -10.86 37.24 1.67
CA ASN A 548 -10.13 36.39 0.73
C ASN A 548 -10.29 36.89 -0.71
N ASN A 549 -9.31 36.53 -1.55
CA ASN A 549 -9.35 36.84 -2.99
C ASN A 549 -9.85 35.64 -3.84
N PHE A 550 -10.33 34.57 -3.20
CA PHE A 550 -10.80 33.38 -3.86
C PHE A 550 -12.12 32.90 -3.27
N TYR A 551 -12.84 32.10 -4.03
CA TYR A 551 -14.06 31.42 -3.62
C TYR A 551 -13.81 29.94 -3.45
N ILE A 552 -14.65 29.28 -2.65
CA ILE A 552 -14.73 27.83 -2.54
C ILE A 552 -16.03 27.39 -3.22
N PHE A 553 -15.91 26.58 -4.27
CA PHE A 553 -17.04 25.93 -4.91
C PHE A 553 -17.32 24.58 -4.27
N ALA A 554 -18.56 24.31 -3.91
CA ALA A 554 -19.06 23.01 -3.49
C ALA A 554 -20.59 22.96 -3.59
N TYR A 555 -21.17 21.79 -3.28
CA TYR A 555 -22.59 21.67 -3.02
C TYR A 555 -22.85 21.89 -1.54
N TYR A 556 -23.41 23.02 -1.19
CA TYR A 556 -23.71 23.38 0.19
C TYR A 556 -25.16 23.07 0.55
N ARG A 557 -25.38 22.56 1.76
CA ARG A 557 -26.73 22.42 2.29
C ARG A 557 -27.34 23.80 2.47
N ARG A 558 -28.59 23.95 2.06
CA ARG A 558 -29.29 25.26 2.00
C ARG A 558 -29.29 25.96 3.35
N ASP A 559 -29.67 25.25 4.41
CA ASP A 559 -29.70 25.80 5.78
C ASP A 559 -28.32 26.25 6.28
N PHE A 560 -27.24 25.59 5.85
CA PHE A 560 -25.90 26.04 6.13
C PHE A 560 -25.59 27.38 5.44
N LEU A 561 -25.91 27.52 4.15
CA LEU A 561 -25.73 28.79 3.44
C LEU A 561 -26.54 29.92 4.08
N ASP A 562 -27.78 29.62 4.50
CA ASP A 562 -28.66 30.59 5.16
C ASP A 562 -28.13 31.02 6.54
N SER A 563 -27.31 30.20 7.18
CA SER A 563 -26.67 30.48 8.49
C SER A 563 -25.43 31.36 8.40
N LEU A 564 -24.85 31.53 7.20
CA LEU A 564 -23.62 32.33 7.03
C LEU A 564 -23.90 33.84 7.23
N ASP A 565 -23.04 34.49 8.01
CA ASP A 565 -23.10 35.94 8.23
C ASP A 565 -22.76 36.70 6.94
N LYS A 566 -23.74 37.35 6.35
CA LYS A 566 -23.62 38.14 5.11
C LYS A 566 -22.60 39.29 5.20
N LYS A 567 -22.16 39.68 6.39
CA LYS A 567 -21.07 40.65 6.57
C LYS A 567 -19.70 40.05 6.35
N CYS A 568 -19.57 38.78 6.65
CA CYS A 568 -18.31 38.03 6.54
C CYS A 568 -18.21 37.22 5.25
N PHE A 569 -19.36 36.86 4.66
CA PHE A 569 -19.38 35.93 3.52
C PHE A 569 -20.16 36.52 2.32
N GLU A 570 -19.57 36.34 1.16
CA GLU A 570 -20.24 36.50 -0.12
C GLU A 570 -20.61 35.12 -0.66
N VAL A 571 -21.87 34.96 -1.07
CA VAL A 571 -22.40 33.67 -1.58
C VAL A 571 -23.01 33.92 -2.96
N ILE A 572 -22.50 33.20 -3.97
CA ILE A 572 -23.03 33.19 -5.33
C ILE A 572 -23.62 31.82 -5.61
N VAL A 573 -24.93 31.69 -5.60
CA VAL A 573 -25.63 30.45 -5.97
C VAL A 573 -25.61 30.31 -7.49
N LEU A 574 -25.12 29.16 -7.97
CA LEU A 574 -25.00 28.89 -9.39
C LEU A 574 -26.27 28.26 -9.95
N PRO A 575 -26.66 28.60 -11.22
CA PRO A 575 -27.74 27.91 -11.87
C PRO A 575 -27.40 26.43 -12.08
N ARG A 576 -28.35 25.55 -11.80
CA ARG A 576 -28.20 24.15 -12.18
C ARG A 576 -28.41 23.99 -13.66
N THR A 577 -27.41 23.53 -14.38
CA THR A 577 -27.61 23.05 -15.74
C THR A 577 -28.13 21.60 -15.67
N LEU A 578 -29.32 21.38 -16.21
CA LEU A 578 -30.13 20.17 -16.05
C LEU A 578 -29.71 18.96 -16.90
N LYS A 579 -28.56 18.95 -17.53
CA LYS A 579 -28.11 17.77 -18.30
C LYS A 579 -27.05 16.99 -17.54
N ALA A 580 -27.38 15.73 -17.19
CA ALA A 580 -26.37 14.74 -16.86
C ALA A 580 -25.41 14.61 -18.06
N PRO A 581 -24.08 14.49 -17.84
CA PRO A 581 -23.19 14.22 -18.94
C PRO A 581 -23.56 12.87 -19.57
N GLU A 582 -23.73 12.84 -20.90
CA GLU A 582 -23.84 11.57 -21.63
C GLU A 582 -22.47 10.90 -21.56
N PHE A 583 -22.36 9.96 -20.63
CA PHE A 583 -21.19 9.10 -20.58
C PHE A 583 -21.39 7.97 -21.58
N THR A 584 -20.61 7.96 -22.66
CA THR A 584 -20.46 6.76 -23.50
C THR A 584 -19.90 5.65 -22.61
N GLN A 585 -20.62 4.51 -22.57
CA GLN A 585 -20.31 3.32 -21.80
C GLN A 585 -18.96 2.71 -22.17
#